data_48a893e171560b205600942ede1d6d90
#
_entry.id   48a893e171560b205600942ede1d6d90
#
_cell.length_a   1.000
_cell.length_b   1.000
_cell.length_c   1.000
_cell.angle_alpha   90.00
_cell.angle_beta   90.00
_cell.angle_gamma   90.00
#
_symmetry.space_group_name_H-M   'P 1'
#
loop_
_entity.id
_entity.type
_entity.pdbx_description
1 polymer ?
#
loop_
_entity_poly.entity_id
_entity_poly.type
_entity_poly.pdbx_seq_one_letter_code
_entity_poly.pdbx_strand_id
1 'polypeptide(L)'
;MKKKLEICAFSIEDCIKVSKYKIDRIEFCKNRKEGGISPKKSEIAKAIKFFPNIYPIIRPRKGNFIYNEEELYKMVDLITFCKKVGCKGVVFGALNDDKEIDIKKCKILL
;
A
#
# COMPACT_ATOMS: atom_id res chain seq x y z
N MET A 1 2.39 22.30 -15.67
CA MET A 1 2.55 21.18 -14.70
C MET A 1 1.87 19.93 -15.24
N LYS A 2 2.60 18.86 -15.29
CA LYS A 2 2.06 17.58 -15.78
C LYS A 2 1.25 16.90 -14.68
N LYS A 3 -0.02 16.63 -14.97
CA LYS A 3 -0.90 15.92 -14.01
C LYS A 3 -0.61 14.43 -14.06
N LYS A 4 -0.75 13.77 -12.88
CA LYS A 4 -0.61 12.33 -12.75
C LYS A 4 -1.93 11.72 -12.30
N LEU A 5 -2.22 10.53 -12.79
CA LEU A 5 -3.43 9.80 -12.43
C LEU A 5 -3.05 8.53 -11.66
N GLU A 6 -3.62 8.40 -10.48
CA GLU A 6 -3.50 7.20 -9.65
C GLU A 6 -4.88 6.55 -9.53
N ILE A 7 -4.94 5.24 -9.72
CA ILE A 7 -6.18 4.48 -9.62
C ILE A 7 -6.05 3.46 -8.48
N CYS A 8 -7.07 3.38 -7.62
CA CYS A 8 -7.14 2.34 -6.61
C CYS A 8 -7.63 1.04 -7.21
N ALA A 9 -6.93 -0.04 -6.94
CA ALA A 9 -7.32 -1.39 -7.37
C ALA A 9 -7.41 -2.30 -6.16
N PHE A 10 -8.41 -3.17 -6.12
CA PHE A 10 -8.69 -4.03 -4.97
C PHE A 10 -8.51 -5.52 -5.27
N SER A 11 -7.92 -5.83 -6.42
CA SER A 11 -7.60 -7.21 -6.81
C SER A 11 -6.56 -7.19 -7.93
N ILE A 12 -5.97 -8.35 -8.19
CA ILE A 12 -5.06 -8.49 -9.33
C ILE A 12 -5.84 -8.26 -10.64
N GLU A 13 -7.08 -8.72 -10.70
CA GLU A 13 -7.95 -8.48 -11.86
C GLU A 13 -8.13 -6.99 -12.13
N ASP A 14 -8.37 -6.22 -11.09
CA ASP A 14 -8.50 -4.76 -11.22
C ASP A 14 -7.21 -4.15 -11.74
N CYS A 15 -6.06 -4.60 -11.21
CA CYS A 15 -4.76 -4.12 -11.68
C CYS A 15 -4.58 -4.38 -13.18
N ILE A 16 -4.94 -5.57 -13.64
CA ILE A 16 -4.85 -5.94 -15.06
C ILE A 16 -5.76 -5.05 -15.90
N LYS A 17 -7.00 -4.83 -15.44
CA LYS A 17 -7.96 -4.00 -16.17
C LYS A 17 -7.48 -2.57 -16.32
N VAL A 18 -7.03 -1.94 -15.22
CA VAL A 18 -6.61 -0.54 -15.26
C VAL A 18 -5.27 -0.37 -15.95
N SER A 19 -4.42 -1.40 -15.98
CA SER A 19 -3.12 -1.31 -16.66
C SER A 19 -3.25 -1.11 -18.17
N LYS A 20 -4.42 -1.40 -18.72
CA LYS A 20 -4.70 -1.19 -20.15
C LYS A 20 -4.94 0.27 -20.51
N TYR A 21 -5.07 1.12 -19.50
CA TYR A 21 -5.32 2.54 -19.71
C TYR A 21 -4.06 3.35 -19.41
N LYS A 22 -4.06 4.59 -19.88
CA LYS A 22 -2.91 5.49 -19.68
C LYS A 22 -2.98 6.10 -18.28
N ILE A 23 -2.40 5.41 -17.31
CA ILE A 23 -2.35 5.83 -15.92
C ILE A 23 -0.90 5.87 -15.44
N ASP A 24 -0.64 6.63 -14.37
CA ASP A 24 0.71 6.79 -13.86
C ASP A 24 1.05 5.74 -12.82
N ARG A 25 0.11 5.41 -11.94
CA ARG A 25 0.35 4.39 -10.92
C ARG A 25 -0.94 3.81 -10.38
N ILE A 26 -0.82 2.65 -9.74
CA ILE A 26 -1.94 1.95 -9.11
C ILE A 26 -1.66 1.88 -7.61
N GLU A 27 -2.62 2.32 -6.80
CA GLU A 27 -2.62 2.03 -5.37
C GLU A 27 -3.29 0.67 -5.19
N PHE A 28 -2.52 -0.33 -4.77
CA PHE A 28 -3.01 -1.69 -4.66
C PHE A 28 -3.46 -2.01 -3.23
N CYS A 29 -4.74 -2.32 -3.09
CA CYS A 29 -5.39 -2.60 -1.83
C CYS A 29 -6.11 -3.94 -1.88
N LYS A 30 -6.67 -4.34 -0.74
CA LYS A 30 -7.52 -5.51 -0.60
C LYS A 30 -8.68 -5.13 0.32
N ASN A 31 -9.80 -5.87 0.19
CA ASN A 31 -10.98 -5.69 1.04
C ASN A 31 -11.56 -4.27 1.03
N ARG A 32 -12.19 -3.94 -0.09
CA ARG A 32 -12.86 -2.65 -0.28
C ARG A 32 -13.82 -2.30 0.87
N LYS A 33 -14.54 -3.29 1.39
CA LYS A 33 -15.49 -3.09 2.49
C LYS A 33 -14.83 -2.61 3.78
N GLU A 34 -13.55 -2.89 3.95
CA GLU A 34 -12.79 -2.46 5.12
C GLU A 34 -12.02 -1.17 4.86
N GLY A 35 -12.28 -0.51 3.75
CA GLY A 35 -11.59 0.72 3.36
C GLY A 35 -10.24 0.51 2.70
N GLY A 36 -9.87 -0.74 2.48
CA GLY A 36 -8.60 -1.11 1.87
C GLY A 36 -7.54 -1.44 2.90
N ILE A 37 -7.09 -2.68 2.89
CA ILE A 37 -5.98 -3.17 3.71
C ILE A 37 -4.90 -3.74 2.79
N SER A 38 -3.77 -4.13 3.37
CA SER A 38 -2.64 -4.64 2.59
C SER A 38 -2.99 -5.91 1.82
N PRO A 39 -2.60 -5.99 0.53
CA PRO A 39 -2.68 -7.24 -0.21
C PRO A 39 -1.68 -8.25 0.38
N LYS A 40 -1.85 -9.51 0.03
CA LYS A 40 -0.89 -10.55 0.41
C LYS A 40 0.41 -10.36 -0.38
N LYS A 41 1.53 -10.80 0.20
CA LYS A 41 2.83 -10.72 -0.48
C LYS A 41 2.79 -11.39 -1.86
N SER A 42 2.15 -12.55 -1.95
CA SER A 42 2.01 -13.26 -3.23
C SER A 42 1.23 -12.46 -4.27
N GLU A 43 0.22 -11.72 -3.84
CA GLU A 43 -0.57 -10.87 -4.72
C GLU A 43 0.26 -9.68 -5.23
N ILE A 44 1.04 -9.08 -4.35
CA ILE A 44 1.92 -7.96 -4.72
C ILE A 44 2.95 -8.41 -5.74
N ALA A 45 3.62 -9.53 -5.47
CA ALA A 45 4.63 -10.08 -6.39
C ALA A 45 4.05 -10.39 -7.76
N LYS A 46 2.81 -10.84 -7.81
CA LYS A 46 2.12 -11.15 -9.05
C LYS A 46 1.68 -9.89 -9.80
N ALA A 47 1.11 -8.92 -9.07
CA ALA A 47 0.61 -7.68 -9.68
C ALA A 47 1.71 -6.87 -10.33
N ILE A 48 2.89 -6.79 -9.74
CA ILE A 48 3.99 -5.99 -10.26
C ILE A 48 4.48 -6.48 -11.62
N LYS A 49 4.20 -7.73 -11.96
CA LYS A 49 4.55 -8.29 -13.27
C LYS A 49 3.68 -7.71 -14.40
N PHE A 50 2.46 -7.28 -14.06
CA PHE A 50 1.53 -6.70 -15.04
C PHE A 50 1.66 -5.20 -15.14
N PHE A 51 2.06 -4.55 -14.06
CA PHE A 51 2.17 -3.09 -14.04
C PHE A 51 3.28 -2.67 -13.07
N PRO A 52 4.38 -2.08 -13.58
CA PRO A 52 5.54 -1.78 -12.72
C PRO A 52 5.31 -0.70 -11.66
N ASN A 53 4.36 0.19 -11.87
CA ASN A 53 4.08 1.29 -10.95
C ASN A 53 2.98 0.93 -9.94
N ILE A 54 3.14 -0.20 -9.27
CA ILE A 54 2.25 -0.65 -8.19
C ILE A 54 2.75 -0.07 -6.87
N TYR A 55 1.83 0.59 -6.15
CA TYR A 55 2.08 1.16 -4.82
C TYR A 55 1.15 0.46 -3.83
N PRO A 56 1.58 -0.62 -3.17
CA PRO A 56 0.74 -1.32 -2.21
C PRO A 56 0.42 -0.48 -0.98
N ILE A 57 -0.79 -0.59 -0.47
CA ILE A 57 -1.12 0.03 0.81
C ILE A 57 -0.55 -0.82 1.94
N ILE A 58 0.06 -0.15 2.90
CA ILE A 58 0.63 -0.79 4.10
C ILE A 58 -0.32 -0.49 5.25
N ARG A 59 -1.34 -1.30 5.36
CA ARG A 59 -2.38 -1.17 6.38
C ARG A 59 -2.76 -2.58 6.84
N PRO A 60 -2.25 -3.01 8.02
CA PRO A 60 -2.36 -4.42 8.44
C PRO A 60 -3.77 -4.85 8.82
N ARG A 61 -4.64 -3.91 9.15
CA ARG A 61 -6.01 -4.22 9.56
C ARG A 61 -6.94 -3.03 9.34
N LYS A 62 -8.24 -3.30 9.34
CA LYS A 62 -9.26 -2.25 9.32
C LYS A 62 -9.25 -1.44 10.62
N GLY A 63 -9.97 -0.34 10.64
CA GLY A 63 -10.13 0.50 11.81
C GLY A 63 -9.17 1.68 11.82
N ASN A 64 -8.76 2.09 13.01
CA ASN A 64 -7.92 3.28 13.17
C ASN A 64 -6.48 3.04 12.69
N PHE A 65 -5.70 4.10 12.67
CA PHE A 65 -4.31 4.09 12.23
C PHE A 65 -3.33 4.18 13.41
N ILE A 66 -3.80 3.81 14.60
CA ILE A 66 -2.98 3.78 15.81
C ILE A 66 -2.50 2.35 15.99
N TYR A 67 -1.24 2.10 15.63
CA TYR A 67 -0.68 0.76 15.58
C TYR A 67 0.19 0.44 16.80
N ASN A 68 0.09 -0.79 17.30
CA ASN A 68 0.98 -1.28 18.35
C ASN A 68 2.30 -1.76 17.75
N GLU A 69 3.24 -2.21 18.60
CA GLU A 69 4.56 -2.64 18.14
C GLU A 69 4.52 -3.84 17.20
N GLU A 70 3.65 -4.80 17.48
CA GLU A 70 3.51 -5.98 16.62
C GLU A 70 2.99 -5.61 15.25
N GLU A 71 2.00 -4.73 15.19
CA GLU A 71 1.46 -4.23 13.93
C GLU A 71 2.50 -3.42 13.17
N LEU A 72 3.25 -2.59 13.87
CA LEU A 72 4.32 -1.81 13.25
C LEU A 72 5.39 -2.72 12.66
N TYR A 73 5.74 -3.79 13.36
CA TYR A 73 6.69 -4.78 12.87
C TYR A 73 6.20 -5.41 11.56
N LYS A 74 4.93 -5.78 11.50
CA LYS A 74 4.31 -6.33 10.28
C LYS A 74 4.36 -5.34 9.12
N MET A 75 4.17 -4.06 9.42
CA MET A 75 4.23 -3.01 8.41
C MET A 75 5.65 -2.88 7.85
N VAL A 76 6.65 -2.86 8.72
CA VAL A 76 8.05 -2.83 8.30
C VAL A 76 8.41 -4.04 7.45
N ASP A 77 7.96 -5.22 7.87
CA ASP A 77 8.22 -6.46 7.13
C ASP A 77 7.63 -6.40 5.72
N LEU A 78 6.40 -5.92 5.60
CA LEU A 78 5.74 -5.81 4.30
C LEU A 78 6.42 -4.76 3.41
N ILE A 79 6.81 -3.63 3.97
CA ILE A 79 7.54 -2.59 3.22
C ILE A 79 8.86 -3.16 2.69
N THR A 80 9.58 -3.90 3.53
CA THR A 80 10.83 -4.55 3.15
C THR A 80 10.60 -5.51 1.98
N PHE A 81 9.53 -6.29 2.05
CA PHE A 81 9.16 -7.19 0.96
C PHE A 81 8.85 -6.42 -0.34
N CYS A 82 8.07 -5.33 -0.23
CA CYS A 82 7.74 -4.51 -1.39
C CYS A 82 8.99 -3.97 -2.08
N LYS A 83 9.94 -3.50 -1.29
CA LYS A 83 11.22 -3.03 -1.82
C LYS A 83 11.98 -4.15 -2.52
N LYS A 84 12.00 -5.33 -1.92
CA LYS A 84 12.71 -6.49 -2.47
C LYS A 84 12.15 -6.93 -3.82
N VAL A 85 10.83 -6.93 -3.99
CA VAL A 85 10.22 -7.35 -5.25
C VAL A 85 10.15 -6.24 -6.31
N GLY A 86 10.60 -5.04 -5.97
CA GLY A 86 10.74 -3.96 -6.94
C GLY A 86 9.60 -2.95 -7.00
N CYS A 87 8.77 -2.86 -5.97
CA CYS A 87 7.78 -1.78 -5.90
C CYS A 87 8.48 -0.43 -5.82
N LYS A 88 7.98 0.54 -6.56
CA LYS A 88 8.56 1.89 -6.58
C LYS A 88 8.20 2.71 -5.36
N GLY A 89 7.14 2.34 -4.66
CA GLY A 89 6.72 3.01 -3.46
C GLY A 89 5.60 2.26 -2.76
N VAL A 90 5.19 2.78 -1.63
CA VAL A 90 4.10 2.24 -0.82
C VAL A 90 3.24 3.39 -0.32
N VAL A 91 2.03 3.05 0.13
CA VAL A 91 1.11 4.03 0.73
C VAL A 91 0.90 3.64 2.18
N PHE A 92 1.15 4.54 3.11
CA PHE A 92 0.92 4.26 4.52
C PHE A 92 0.62 5.53 5.30
N GLY A 93 0.13 5.35 6.52
CA GLY A 93 -0.02 6.40 7.50
C GLY A 93 -0.10 5.79 8.88
N ALA A 94 0.32 6.54 9.88
CA ALA A 94 0.23 6.14 11.28
C ALA A 94 -0.12 7.35 12.13
N LEU A 95 -1.07 7.18 13.05
CA LEU A 95 -1.52 8.24 13.94
C LEU A 95 -1.17 7.90 15.38
N ASN A 96 -1.01 8.94 16.20
CA ASN A 96 -0.84 8.78 17.64
C ASN A 96 -2.21 8.83 18.33
N ASP A 97 -2.23 8.74 19.67
CA ASP A 97 -3.48 8.73 20.43
C ASP A 97 -4.26 10.04 20.31
N ASP A 98 -3.60 11.13 19.96
CA ASP A 98 -4.24 12.44 19.74
C ASP A 98 -4.75 12.59 18.30
N LYS A 99 -4.69 11.53 17.51
CA LYS A 99 -5.12 11.51 16.10
C LYS A 99 -4.29 12.44 15.21
N GLU A 100 -3.05 12.70 15.62
CA GLU A 100 -2.09 13.45 14.82
C GLU A 100 -1.11 12.46 14.18
N ILE A 101 -0.39 12.90 13.14
CA ILE A 101 0.60 12.05 12.50
C ILE A 101 1.65 11.62 13.53
N ASP A 102 1.84 10.31 13.64
CA ASP A 102 2.88 9.76 14.51
C ASP A 102 4.22 9.82 13.79
N ILE A 103 4.92 10.92 14.00
CA ILE A 103 6.20 11.19 13.32
C ILE A 103 7.22 10.10 13.59
N LYS A 104 7.30 9.62 14.84
CA LYS A 104 8.24 8.59 15.23
C LYS A 104 8.01 7.28 14.46
N LYS A 105 6.77 6.82 14.42
CA LYS A 105 6.41 5.61 13.68
C LYS A 105 6.61 5.79 12.18
N CYS A 106 6.22 6.94 11.63
CA CYS A 106 6.40 7.20 10.21
C CYS A 106 7.87 7.19 9.81
N LYS A 107 8.77 7.70 10.66
CA LYS A 107 10.21 7.64 10.41
C LYS A 107 10.73 6.21 10.39
N ILE A 108 10.20 5.34 11.25
CA ILE A 108 10.57 3.92 11.25
C ILE A 108 10.15 3.26 9.94
N LEU A 109 8.98 3.64 9.41
CA LEU A 109 8.44 3.06 8.19
C LEU A 109 9.11 3.59 6.92
N LEU A 110 9.74 4.73 7.00
CA LEU A 110 10.50 5.28 5.89
C LEU A 110 11.86 4.61 5.79
#